data_089c9b4103742b924ea3293c89cef57b
#
_entry.id   089c9b4103742b924ea3293c89cef57b
#
_cell.length_a   1.000
_cell.length_b   1.000
_cell.length_c   1.000
_cell.angle_alpha   90.00
_cell.angle_beta   90.00
_cell.angle_gamma   90.00
#
_symmetry.space_group_name_H-M   'P 1'
#
loop_
_entity.id
_entity.type
_entity.pdbx_description
1 polymer ?
#
loop_
_entity_poly.entity_id
_entity_poly.type
_entity_poly.pdbx_seq_one_letter_code
_entity_poly.pdbx_strand_id
1 'polypeptide(L)'
;MTLISCNELSKKYDDVLALDKVNIDIEKGEFFGLLGPNGAGKTTLLKILTGQIKSSKGTAEILGMNIEDNVIDVKKKIAIVPEQESPPSFLTPREVLEMVASIRQIENPDIEEWINFFELEAMEGRVCRNLSRGQKQKVMLAAAFISNTELMFLDEPFINLDPIVQTKVRDWLIQYVENGGTVFLNTHLLENAQRLCDRAAIIHNGKIQSMIKINELDNQNISLEELFHEIIL
;
A
#
# COMPACT_ATOMS: atom_id res chain seq x y z
N MET A 1 -8.70 -7.84 -15.86
CA MET A 1 -7.64 -8.86 -15.64
C MET A 1 -7.23 -8.78 -14.18
N THR A 2 -7.46 -9.86 -13.45
CA THR A 2 -7.18 -9.93 -12.00
C THR A 2 -5.68 -9.84 -11.75
N LEU A 3 -5.26 -8.91 -10.91
CA LEU A 3 -3.85 -8.65 -10.57
C LEU A 3 -3.47 -9.24 -9.22
N ILE A 4 -4.41 -9.23 -8.26
CA ILE A 4 -4.28 -9.88 -6.96
C ILE A 4 -5.46 -10.82 -6.78
N SER A 5 -5.20 -12.07 -6.42
CA SER A 5 -6.25 -13.04 -6.07
C SER A 5 -5.88 -13.77 -4.79
N CYS A 6 -6.80 -13.81 -3.83
CA CYS A 6 -6.70 -14.58 -2.60
C CYS A 6 -7.82 -15.60 -2.55
N ASN A 7 -7.49 -16.86 -2.32
CA ASN A 7 -8.47 -17.94 -2.19
C ASN A 7 -8.33 -18.65 -0.85
N GLU A 8 -9.35 -18.54 -0.01
CA GLU A 8 -9.44 -19.13 1.34
C GLU A 8 -8.19 -18.85 2.20
N LEU A 9 -7.59 -17.66 2.02
CA LEU A 9 -6.31 -17.30 2.62
C LEU A 9 -6.46 -17.19 4.15
N SER A 10 -5.69 -17.99 4.88
CA SER A 10 -5.76 -18.02 6.34
C SER A 10 -4.36 -17.93 6.96
N LYS A 11 -4.26 -17.25 8.09
CA LYS A 11 -3.01 -17.14 8.86
C LYS A 11 -3.26 -17.33 10.34
N LYS A 12 -2.56 -18.30 10.92
CA LYS A 12 -2.55 -18.57 12.35
C LYS A 12 -1.16 -18.29 12.92
N TYR A 13 -1.11 -17.56 14.02
CA TYR A 13 0.08 -17.37 14.85
C TYR A 13 -0.21 -18.05 16.20
N ASP A 14 0.50 -19.08 16.51
CA ASP A 14 0.26 -19.93 17.70
C ASP A 14 -1.24 -20.27 17.83
N ASP A 15 -1.94 -19.68 18.79
CA ASP A 15 -3.38 -19.89 19.01
C ASP A 15 -4.27 -18.80 18.41
N VAL A 16 -3.68 -17.73 17.85
CA VAL A 16 -4.43 -16.60 17.28
C VAL A 16 -4.64 -16.78 15.79
N LEU A 17 -5.89 -16.83 15.35
CA LEU A 17 -6.26 -16.83 13.93
C LEU A 17 -6.34 -15.37 13.44
N ALA A 18 -5.27 -14.90 12.81
CA ALA A 18 -5.15 -13.52 12.34
C ALA A 18 -5.88 -13.28 11.01
N LEU A 19 -6.01 -14.32 10.17
CA LEU A 19 -6.82 -14.31 8.95
C LEU A 19 -7.60 -15.63 8.85
N ASP A 20 -8.86 -15.54 8.51
CA ASP A 20 -9.76 -16.69 8.39
C ASP A 20 -10.48 -16.67 7.03
N LYS A 21 -10.00 -17.49 6.09
CA LYS A 21 -10.58 -17.72 4.76
C LYS A 21 -10.86 -16.43 3.98
N VAL A 22 -9.87 -15.55 3.92
CA VAL A 22 -9.95 -14.30 3.17
C VAL A 22 -9.99 -14.60 1.68
N ASN A 23 -11.00 -14.05 0.98
CA ASN A 23 -11.16 -14.09 -0.46
C ASN A 23 -11.23 -12.65 -0.98
N ILE A 24 -10.29 -12.26 -1.85
CA ILE A 24 -10.21 -10.92 -2.45
C ILE A 24 -9.68 -11.08 -3.87
N ASP A 25 -10.33 -10.42 -4.82
CA ASP A 25 -9.84 -10.25 -6.19
C ASP A 25 -9.75 -8.76 -6.51
N ILE A 26 -8.59 -8.33 -7.03
CA ILE A 26 -8.34 -6.93 -7.41
C ILE A 26 -7.93 -6.90 -8.88
N GLU A 27 -8.58 -6.03 -9.64
CA GLU A 27 -8.35 -5.91 -11.07
C GLU A 27 -7.19 -4.94 -11.36
N LYS A 28 -6.59 -5.09 -12.56
CA LYS A 28 -5.61 -4.15 -13.05
C LYS A 28 -6.22 -2.76 -13.25
N GLY A 29 -5.50 -1.72 -12.84
CA GLY A 29 -5.96 -0.33 -12.95
C GLY A 29 -6.99 0.03 -11.87
N GLU A 30 -7.03 -0.68 -10.75
CA GLU A 30 -7.96 -0.46 -9.65
C GLU A 30 -7.24 0.21 -8.47
N PHE A 31 -7.88 1.20 -7.87
CA PHE A 31 -7.51 1.73 -6.56
C PHE A 31 -8.34 1.00 -5.49
N PHE A 32 -7.73 0.03 -4.82
CA PHE A 32 -8.41 -0.83 -3.85
C PHE A 32 -8.04 -0.47 -2.41
N GLY A 33 -9.05 -0.31 -1.54
CA GLY A 33 -8.88 -0.04 -0.11
C GLY A 33 -9.11 -1.27 0.76
N LEU A 34 -8.22 -1.53 1.73
CA LEU A 34 -8.46 -2.47 2.82
C LEU A 34 -8.64 -1.69 4.12
N LEU A 35 -9.84 -1.76 4.67
CA LEU A 35 -10.31 -1.00 5.82
C LEU A 35 -10.60 -1.90 7.01
N GLY A 36 -10.35 -1.42 8.20
CA GLY A 36 -10.67 -2.18 9.41
C GLY A 36 -9.98 -1.61 10.65
N PRO A 37 -10.45 -1.97 11.86
CA PRO A 37 -9.82 -1.52 13.09
C PRO A 37 -8.42 -2.10 13.29
N ASN A 38 -7.70 -1.59 14.29
CA ASN A 38 -6.43 -2.17 14.68
C ASN A 38 -6.61 -3.62 15.14
N GLY A 39 -5.70 -4.50 14.71
CA GLY A 39 -5.78 -5.93 15.00
C GLY A 39 -6.75 -6.72 14.10
N ALA A 40 -7.42 -6.10 13.13
CA ALA A 40 -8.37 -6.79 12.23
C ALA A 40 -7.71 -7.80 11.26
N GLY A 41 -6.38 -7.77 11.09
CA GLY A 41 -5.65 -8.65 10.18
C GLY A 41 -5.04 -7.94 8.94
N LYS A 42 -5.24 -6.63 8.78
CA LYS A 42 -4.80 -5.84 7.63
C LYS A 42 -3.30 -6.01 7.32
N THR A 43 -2.43 -5.71 8.28
CA THR A 43 -0.97 -5.84 8.13
C THR A 43 -0.54 -7.29 7.90
N THR A 44 -1.25 -8.27 8.48
CA THR A 44 -1.00 -9.70 8.22
C THR A 44 -1.29 -10.04 6.77
N LEU A 45 -2.43 -9.59 6.22
CA LEU A 45 -2.77 -9.80 4.82
C LEU A 45 -1.74 -9.15 3.90
N LEU A 46 -1.41 -7.89 4.14
CA LEU A 46 -0.40 -7.17 3.36
C LEU A 46 0.96 -7.89 3.38
N LYS A 47 1.43 -8.37 4.53
CA LYS A 47 2.69 -9.13 4.64
C LYS A 47 2.68 -10.44 3.85
N ILE A 48 1.54 -11.12 3.75
CA ILE A 48 1.43 -12.32 2.89
C ILE A 48 1.48 -11.90 1.43
N LEU A 49 0.68 -10.92 1.00
CA LEU A 49 0.62 -10.46 -0.39
C LEU A 49 1.95 -9.91 -0.90
N THR A 50 2.78 -9.39 0.00
CA THR A 50 4.12 -8.89 -0.32
C THR A 50 5.24 -9.92 -0.10
N GLY A 51 4.89 -11.17 0.23
CA GLY A 51 5.84 -12.27 0.40
C GLY A 51 6.81 -12.07 1.58
N GLN A 52 6.38 -11.37 2.63
CA GLN A 52 7.17 -11.21 3.87
C GLN A 52 6.94 -12.37 4.83
N ILE A 53 5.74 -12.95 4.83
CA ILE A 53 5.37 -14.13 5.61
C ILE A 53 4.54 -15.09 4.76
N LYS A 54 4.57 -16.38 5.09
CA LYS A 54 3.74 -17.39 4.43
C LYS A 54 2.35 -17.47 5.04
N SER A 55 1.37 -17.83 4.23
CA SER A 55 0.04 -18.21 4.70
C SER A 55 0.09 -19.52 5.54
N SER A 56 -0.96 -19.79 6.31
CA SER A 56 -1.14 -21.09 6.96
C SER A 56 -2.00 -22.03 6.11
N LYS A 57 -2.93 -21.48 5.34
CA LYS A 57 -3.81 -22.18 4.39
C LYS A 57 -4.26 -21.23 3.30
N GLY A 58 -4.76 -21.78 2.21
CA GLY A 58 -5.20 -21.01 1.05
C GLY A 58 -4.05 -20.59 0.15
N THR A 59 -4.33 -19.80 -0.84
CA THR A 59 -3.35 -19.31 -1.83
C THR A 59 -3.50 -17.83 -2.10
N ALA A 60 -2.41 -17.18 -2.48
CA ALA A 60 -2.44 -15.82 -2.99
C ALA A 60 -1.59 -15.74 -4.27
N GLU A 61 -2.17 -15.12 -5.30
CA GLU A 61 -1.51 -14.86 -6.56
C GLU A 61 -1.38 -13.36 -6.78
N ILE A 62 -0.20 -12.91 -7.18
CA ILE A 62 0.13 -11.52 -7.48
C ILE A 62 0.69 -11.48 -8.89
N LEU A 63 0.10 -10.67 -9.76
CA LEU A 63 0.53 -10.56 -11.18
C LEU A 63 0.53 -11.93 -11.90
N GLY A 64 -0.44 -12.80 -11.55
CA GLY A 64 -0.55 -14.16 -12.09
C GLY A 64 0.47 -15.15 -11.57
N MET A 65 1.23 -14.79 -10.52
CA MET A 65 2.25 -15.64 -9.90
C MET A 65 1.84 -15.99 -8.46
N ASN A 66 1.95 -17.26 -8.08
CA ASN A 66 1.80 -17.65 -6.69
C ASN A 66 2.90 -16.99 -5.85
N ILE A 67 2.50 -16.22 -4.82
CA ILE A 67 3.45 -15.42 -4.04
C ILE A 67 4.44 -16.28 -3.24
N GLU A 68 4.06 -17.47 -2.79
CA GLU A 68 4.95 -18.32 -1.99
C GLU A 68 6.06 -18.96 -2.82
N ASP A 69 5.79 -19.20 -4.11
CA ASP A 69 6.74 -19.84 -5.04
C ASP A 69 7.60 -18.79 -5.78
N ASN A 70 7.09 -17.56 -5.95
CA ASN A 70 7.69 -16.56 -6.82
C ASN A 70 8.01 -15.23 -6.10
N VAL A 71 8.34 -15.28 -4.81
CA VAL A 71 8.53 -14.06 -3.96
C VAL A 71 9.45 -13.03 -4.61
N ILE A 72 10.59 -13.47 -5.16
CA ILE A 72 11.60 -12.55 -5.74
C ILE A 72 11.06 -11.87 -6.99
N ASP A 73 10.42 -12.63 -7.88
CA ASP A 73 9.93 -12.11 -9.15
C ASP A 73 8.72 -11.19 -8.95
N VAL A 74 7.87 -11.50 -7.99
CA VAL A 74 6.79 -10.58 -7.57
C VAL A 74 7.39 -9.30 -6.99
N LYS A 75 8.34 -9.38 -6.05
CA LYS A 75 8.99 -8.21 -5.45
C LYS A 75 9.68 -7.28 -6.44
N LYS A 76 10.17 -7.79 -7.56
CA LYS A 76 10.71 -6.97 -8.65
C LYS A 76 9.66 -6.10 -9.34
N LYS A 77 8.38 -6.50 -9.29
CA LYS A 77 7.27 -5.87 -10.02
C LYS A 77 6.34 -5.04 -9.16
N ILE A 78 6.51 -5.06 -7.84
CA ILE A 78 5.69 -4.30 -6.89
C ILE A 78 6.51 -3.26 -6.15
N ALA A 79 5.86 -2.18 -5.73
CA ALA A 79 6.42 -1.25 -4.74
C ALA A 79 5.67 -1.41 -3.42
N ILE A 80 6.36 -1.17 -2.30
CA ILE A 80 5.80 -1.33 -0.96
C ILE A 80 6.20 -0.11 -0.13
N VAL A 81 5.20 0.55 0.47
CA VAL A 81 5.39 1.57 1.50
C VAL A 81 4.79 1.03 2.80
N PRO A 82 5.59 0.51 3.72
CA PRO A 82 5.11 -0.05 4.99
C PRO A 82 4.88 1.06 6.02
N GLU A 83 3.97 0.81 6.98
CA GLU A 83 3.62 1.77 8.04
C GLU A 83 4.82 2.13 8.95
N GLN A 84 5.61 1.14 9.35
CA GLN A 84 6.60 1.29 10.44
C GLN A 84 8.06 1.16 9.99
N GLU A 85 8.31 0.73 8.78
CA GLU A 85 9.68 0.62 8.28
C GLU A 85 10.24 1.99 7.94
N SER A 86 11.56 2.08 7.99
CA SER A 86 12.30 3.31 7.70
C SER A 86 13.30 3.06 6.59
N PRO A 87 13.65 4.09 5.81
CA PRO A 87 14.73 3.96 4.84
C PRO A 87 16.05 3.61 5.54
N PRO A 88 17.02 3.03 4.82
CA PRO A 88 18.33 2.69 5.38
C PRO A 88 18.94 3.84 6.16
N SER A 89 19.24 3.60 7.42
CA SER A 89 19.52 4.64 8.42
C SER A 89 20.80 5.47 8.14
N PHE A 90 21.74 4.91 7.40
CA PHE A 90 23.05 5.50 7.08
C PHE A 90 23.12 6.12 5.68
N LEU A 91 22.08 5.98 4.86
CA LEU A 91 21.97 6.64 3.57
C LEU A 91 21.25 7.99 3.69
N THR A 92 21.57 8.91 2.79
CA THR A 92 20.82 10.16 2.59
C THR A 92 19.58 9.89 1.72
N PRO A 93 18.58 10.80 1.66
CA PRO A 93 17.44 10.65 0.77
C PRO A 93 17.82 10.36 -0.68
N ARG A 94 18.78 11.11 -1.22
CA ARG A 94 19.30 10.93 -2.58
C ARG A 94 19.88 9.54 -2.78
N GLU A 95 20.76 9.11 -1.89
CA GLU A 95 21.39 7.78 -1.96
C GLU A 95 20.37 6.64 -1.85
N VAL A 96 19.25 6.84 -1.11
CA VAL A 96 18.15 5.86 -1.08
C VAL A 96 17.50 5.75 -2.45
N LEU A 97 17.19 6.86 -3.11
CA LEU A 97 16.59 6.87 -4.45
C LEU A 97 17.53 6.27 -5.50
N GLU A 98 18.82 6.63 -5.47
CA GLU A 98 19.86 6.07 -6.33
C GLU A 98 19.98 4.54 -6.14
N MET A 99 19.98 4.07 -4.89
CA MET A 99 20.00 2.65 -4.56
C MET A 99 18.80 1.92 -5.13
N VAL A 100 17.58 2.47 -4.94
CA VAL A 100 16.35 1.87 -5.46
C VAL A 100 16.38 1.84 -6.99
N ALA A 101 16.75 2.93 -7.64
CA ALA A 101 16.87 3.01 -9.09
C ALA A 101 17.87 1.96 -9.63
N SER A 102 19.01 1.81 -8.95
CA SER A 102 20.02 0.80 -9.32
C SER A 102 19.50 -0.62 -9.16
N ILE A 103 18.87 -0.96 -8.03
CA ILE A 103 18.30 -2.29 -7.78
C ILE A 103 17.21 -2.62 -8.82
N ARG A 104 16.40 -1.61 -9.19
CA ARG A 104 15.31 -1.72 -10.15
C ARG A 104 15.77 -1.64 -11.61
N GLN A 105 17.06 -1.33 -11.85
CA GLN A 105 17.64 -1.16 -13.18
C GLN A 105 16.89 -0.07 -13.99
N ILE A 106 16.51 1.02 -13.32
CA ILE A 106 15.82 2.14 -13.97
C ILE A 106 16.86 2.93 -14.76
N GLU A 107 16.66 3.02 -16.07
CA GLU A 107 17.50 3.83 -16.94
C GLU A 107 17.16 5.31 -16.78
N ASN A 108 18.19 6.14 -16.54
CA ASN A 108 18.06 7.59 -16.38
C ASN A 108 16.97 8.02 -15.37
N PRO A 109 17.06 7.59 -14.09
CA PRO A 109 16.06 7.94 -13.08
C PRO A 109 16.06 9.43 -12.82
N ASP A 110 14.90 10.09 -12.87
CA ASP A 110 14.76 11.49 -12.48
C ASP A 110 14.67 11.61 -10.95
N ILE A 111 15.83 11.53 -10.29
CA ILE A 111 15.91 11.65 -8.83
C ILE A 111 15.53 13.05 -8.37
N GLU A 112 15.89 14.09 -9.16
CA GLU A 112 15.57 15.49 -8.84
C GLU A 112 14.05 15.71 -8.79
N GLU A 113 13.30 15.11 -9.71
CA GLU A 113 11.84 15.18 -9.69
C GLU A 113 11.29 14.76 -8.32
N TRP A 114 11.74 13.60 -7.79
CA TRP A 114 11.21 13.07 -6.53
C TRP A 114 11.74 13.80 -5.29
N ILE A 115 12.98 14.29 -5.33
CA ILE A 115 13.51 15.17 -4.28
C ILE A 115 12.67 16.44 -4.17
N ASN A 116 12.38 17.09 -5.31
CA ASN A 116 11.58 18.31 -5.35
C ASN A 116 10.10 18.03 -5.00
N PHE A 117 9.52 16.96 -5.55
CA PHE A 117 8.13 16.58 -5.28
C PHE A 117 7.83 16.45 -3.78
N PHE A 118 8.75 15.81 -3.05
CA PHE A 118 8.62 15.55 -1.61
C PHE A 118 9.29 16.63 -0.74
N GLU A 119 9.84 17.71 -1.32
CA GLU A 119 10.48 18.80 -0.59
C GLU A 119 11.63 18.30 0.29
N LEU A 120 12.52 17.47 -0.27
CA LEU A 120 13.63 16.83 0.42
C LEU A 120 14.97 17.54 0.21
N GLU A 121 15.05 18.64 -0.55
CA GLU A 121 16.27 19.36 -0.93
C GLU A 121 17.10 19.76 0.30
N ALA A 122 16.45 20.30 1.34
CA ALA A 122 17.12 20.72 2.56
C ALA A 122 17.66 19.55 3.41
N MET A 123 17.30 18.30 3.07
CA MET A 123 17.67 17.08 3.78
C MET A 123 18.69 16.23 3.01
N GLU A 124 19.04 16.56 1.78
CA GLU A 124 19.90 15.75 0.93
C GLU A 124 21.26 15.40 1.54
N GLY A 125 21.83 16.29 2.35
CA GLY A 125 23.09 16.05 3.07
C GLY A 125 22.93 15.34 4.43
N ARG A 126 21.71 14.94 4.81
CA ARG A 126 21.44 14.32 6.11
C ARG A 126 21.14 12.83 5.93
N VAL A 127 21.79 11.99 6.71
CA VAL A 127 21.46 10.54 6.74
C VAL A 127 20.07 10.31 7.33
N CYS A 128 19.36 9.30 6.82
CA CYS A 128 17.97 9.03 7.14
C CYS A 128 17.69 8.79 8.63
N ARG A 129 18.67 8.30 9.42
CA ARG A 129 18.50 8.18 10.88
C ARG A 129 18.19 9.51 11.57
N ASN A 130 18.68 10.64 11.02
CA ASN A 130 18.53 11.97 11.57
C ASN A 130 17.27 12.71 11.07
N LEU A 131 16.46 12.07 10.23
CA LEU A 131 15.22 12.61 9.72
C LEU A 131 14.06 12.40 10.70
N SER A 132 13.08 13.31 10.68
CA SER A 132 11.81 13.13 11.39
C SER A 132 11.00 11.97 10.77
N ARG A 133 9.95 11.52 11.46
CA ARG A 133 9.04 10.47 10.95
C ARG A 133 8.42 10.86 9.60
N GLY A 134 7.92 12.10 9.49
CA GLY A 134 7.34 12.59 8.24
C GLY A 134 8.35 12.70 7.11
N GLN A 135 9.60 13.13 7.40
CA GLN A 135 10.66 13.15 6.40
C GLN A 135 11.03 11.73 5.91
N LYS A 136 11.11 10.77 6.83
CA LYS A 136 11.32 9.35 6.46
C LYS A 136 10.18 8.80 5.61
N GLN A 137 8.93 9.16 5.93
CA GLN A 137 7.75 8.79 5.13
C GLN A 137 7.83 9.36 3.72
N LYS A 138 8.24 10.63 3.56
CA LYS A 138 8.48 11.25 2.25
C LYS A 138 9.53 10.48 1.44
N VAL A 139 10.65 10.06 2.06
CA VAL A 139 11.69 9.26 1.40
C VAL A 139 11.16 7.89 0.97
N MET A 140 10.38 7.22 1.81
CA MET A 140 9.80 5.90 1.49
C MET A 140 8.79 5.99 0.31
N LEU A 141 7.96 7.03 0.29
CA LEU A 141 7.06 7.29 -0.83
C LEU A 141 7.83 7.62 -2.12
N ALA A 142 8.84 8.49 -2.06
CA ALA A 142 9.69 8.80 -3.20
C ALA A 142 10.34 7.53 -3.77
N ALA A 143 10.84 6.65 -2.91
CA ALA A 143 11.43 5.36 -3.29
C ALA A 143 10.42 4.41 -3.95
N ALA A 144 9.15 4.45 -3.52
CA ALA A 144 8.08 3.68 -4.16
C ALA A 144 7.70 4.27 -5.52
N PHE A 145 7.58 5.59 -5.62
CA PHE A 145 7.14 6.28 -6.85
C PHE A 145 8.18 6.19 -7.97
N ILE A 146 9.46 6.40 -7.65
CA ILE A 146 10.54 6.24 -8.64
C ILE A 146 10.62 4.81 -9.20
N SER A 147 10.12 3.81 -8.45
CA SER A 147 10.13 2.41 -8.87
C SER A 147 9.28 2.11 -10.10
N ASN A 148 8.30 2.96 -10.42
CA ASN A 148 7.40 2.88 -11.58
C ASN A 148 6.87 1.45 -11.84
N THR A 149 6.37 0.79 -10.80
CA THR A 149 5.88 -0.60 -10.85
C THR A 149 4.41 -0.65 -11.28
N GLU A 150 3.90 -1.82 -11.68
CA GLU A 150 2.49 -2.00 -12.05
C GLU A 150 1.55 -2.02 -10.85
N LEU A 151 2.07 -2.31 -9.65
CA LEU A 151 1.31 -2.48 -8.42
C LEU A 151 2.05 -1.86 -7.24
N MET A 152 1.33 -1.04 -6.46
CA MET A 152 1.81 -0.47 -5.21
C MET A 152 0.99 -0.96 -4.02
N PHE A 153 1.70 -1.41 -2.99
CA PHE A 153 1.13 -1.68 -1.67
C PHE A 153 1.49 -0.55 -0.73
N LEU A 154 0.48 0.16 -0.23
CA LEU A 154 0.64 1.33 0.63
C LEU A 154 -0.02 1.05 1.99
N ASP A 155 0.78 1.01 3.06
CA ASP A 155 0.32 0.81 4.43
C ASP A 155 0.37 2.13 5.17
N GLU A 156 -0.81 2.74 5.40
CA GLU A 156 -0.97 4.04 6.06
C GLU A 156 -0.09 5.17 5.47
N PRO A 157 -0.07 5.37 4.14
CA PRO A 157 0.91 6.22 3.47
C PRO A 157 0.80 7.71 3.83
N PHE A 158 -0.36 8.16 4.32
CA PHE A 158 -0.63 9.58 4.62
C PHE A 158 -0.29 9.99 6.04
N ILE A 159 0.03 9.03 6.93
CA ILE A 159 0.40 9.32 8.31
C ILE A 159 1.71 10.11 8.35
N ASN A 160 1.79 11.10 9.23
CA ASN A 160 2.96 11.96 9.44
C ASN A 160 3.32 12.88 8.25
N LEU A 161 2.51 12.97 7.21
CA LEU A 161 2.67 13.95 6.14
C LEU A 161 1.88 15.22 6.45
N ASP A 162 2.43 16.36 6.06
CA ASP A 162 1.70 17.62 6.09
C ASP A 162 0.57 17.65 5.02
N PRO A 163 -0.47 18.47 5.21
CA PRO A 163 -1.64 18.46 4.31
C PRO A 163 -1.32 18.78 2.83
N ILE A 164 -0.29 19.60 2.57
CA ILE A 164 0.10 19.95 1.22
C ILE A 164 0.68 18.75 0.50
N VAL A 165 1.61 18.05 1.16
CA VAL A 165 2.22 16.82 0.61
C VAL A 165 1.19 15.70 0.50
N GLN A 166 0.27 15.56 1.47
CA GLN A 166 -0.84 14.60 1.34
C GLN A 166 -1.65 14.83 0.07
N THR A 167 -1.95 16.09 -0.26
CA THR A 167 -2.69 16.43 -1.49
C THR A 167 -1.89 16.05 -2.74
N LYS A 168 -0.61 16.44 -2.81
CA LYS A 168 0.28 16.07 -3.93
C LYS A 168 0.34 14.55 -4.13
N VAL A 169 0.49 13.78 -3.03
CA VAL A 169 0.54 12.31 -3.07
C VAL A 169 -0.78 11.73 -3.57
N ARG A 170 -1.94 12.23 -3.09
CA ARG A 170 -3.25 11.79 -3.57
C ARG A 170 -3.42 12.02 -5.06
N ASP A 171 -3.12 13.23 -5.53
CA ASP A 171 -3.26 13.60 -6.93
C ASP A 171 -2.37 12.74 -7.82
N TRP A 172 -1.14 12.50 -7.39
CA TRP A 172 -0.22 11.61 -8.09
C TRP A 172 -0.72 10.16 -8.14
N LEU A 173 -1.25 9.62 -7.03
CA LEU A 173 -1.78 8.25 -7.00
C LEU A 173 -3.01 8.09 -7.89
N ILE A 174 -3.88 9.10 -7.97
CA ILE A 174 -5.01 9.10 -8.91
C ILE A 174 -4.49 9.02 -10.35
N GLN A 175 -3.54 9.88 -10.73
CA GLN A 175 -2.95 9.86 -12.07
C GLN A 175 -2.22 8.52 -12.36
N TYR A 176 -1.55 7.95 -11.37
CA TYR A 176 -0.90 6.65 -11.51
C TYR A 176 -1.91 5.55 -11.85
N VAL A 177 -3.07 5.53 -11.20
CA VAL A 177 -4.14 4.55 -11.48
C VAL A 177 -4.79 4.84 -12.83
N GLU A 178 -5.09 6.09 -13.18
CA GLU A 178 -5.61 6.49 -14.49
C GLU A 178 -4.68 6.08 -15.65
N ASN A 179 -3.36 6.05 -15.40
CA ASN A 179 -2.36 5.55 -16.34
C ASN A 179 -2.18 4.02 -16.33
N GLY A 180 -3.06 3.28 -15.65
CA GLY A 180 -3.11 1.82 -15.61
C GLY A 180 -2.31 1.16 -14.51
N GLY A 181 -1.76 1.93 -13.56
CA GLY A 181 -1.20 1.42 -12.32
C GLY A 181 -2.30 0.89 -11.39
N THR A 182 -1.93 0.05 -10.43
CA THR A 182 -2.85 -0.52 -9.44
C THR A 182 -2.36 -0.20 -8.03
N VAL A 183 -3.27 0.21 -7.15
CA VAL A 183 -2.94 0.54 -5.75
C VAL A 183 -3.73 -0.34 -4.80
N PHE A 184 -3.01 -1.00 -3.88
CA PHE A 184 -3.57 -1.61 -2.69
C PHE A 184 -3.29 -0.69 -1.49
N LEU A 185 -4.32 0.00 -1.02
CA LEU A 185 -4.24 0.92 0.11
C LEU A 185 -4.75 0.25 1.37
N ASN A 186 -3.89 0.10 2.37
CA ASN A 186 -4.29 -0.23 3.72
C ASN A 186 -4.37 1.05 4.55
N THR A 187 -5.54 1.37 5.08
CA THR A 187 -5.72 2.56 5.92
C THR A 187 -6.89 2.42 6.90
N HIS A 188 -6.81 3.16 8.00
CA HIS A 188 -7.93 3.38 8.91
C HIS A 188 -8.60 4.75 8.70
N LEU A 189 -8.04 5.58 7.79
CA LEU A 189 -8.57 6.90 7.45
C LEU A 189 -9.63 6.75 6.35
N LEU A 190 -10.89 6.59 6.75
CA LEU A 190 -12.02 6.31 5.86
C LEU A 190 -12.24 7.41 4.81
N GLU A 191 -11.99 8.68 5.17
CA GLU A 191 -12.07 9.80 4.24
C GLU A 191 -11.12 9.65 3.04
N ASN A 192 -9.87 9.20 3.28
CA ASN A 192 -8.93 8.95 2.19
C ASN A 192 -9.38 7.78 1.30
N ALA A 193 -9.90 6.71 1.91
CA ALA A 193 -10.42 5.58 1.15
C ALA A 193 -11.64 5.97 0.30
N GLN A 194 -12.58 6.75 0.83
CA GLN A 194 -13.75 7.22 0.09
C GLN A 194 -13.38 8.13 -1.08
N ARG A 195 -12.30 8.91 -0.96
CA ARG A 195 -11.86 9.83 -2.03
C ARG A 195 -11.03 9.16 -3.11
N LEU A 196 -10.31 8.08 -2.78
CA LEU A 196 -9.30 7.51 -3.66
C LEU A 196 -9.69 6.16 -4.25
N CYS A 197 -10.45 5.34 -3.50
CA CYS A 197 -10.67 3.96 -3.90
C CYS A 197 -11.85 3.81 -4.84
N ASP A 198 -11.71 2.92 -5.82
CA ASP A 198 -12.82 2.43 -6.64
C ASP A 198 -13.67 1.44 -5.84
N ARG A 199 -12.97 0.54 -5.12
CA ARG A 199 -13.56 -0.46 -4.24
C ARG A 199 -12.80 -0.53 -2.92
N ALA A 200 -13.52 -0.95 -1.88
CA ALA A 200 -12.94 -1.19 -0.58
C ALA A 200 -13.46 -2.49 0.05
N ALA A 201 -12.60 -3.19 0.78
CA ALA A 201 -12.98 -4.30 1.65
C ALA A 201 -12.92 -3.86 3.10
N ILE A 202 -13.93 -4.21 3.89
CA ILE A 202 -13.90 -4.06 5.34
C ILE A 202 -13.51 -5.40 5.96
N ILE A 203 -12.38 -5.43 6.66
CA ILE A 203 -11.91 -6.59 7.39
C ILE A 203 -12.11 -6.41 8.89
N HIS A 204 -12.66 -7.43 9.53
CA HIS A 204 -12.82 -7.48 10.99
C HIS A 204 -12.60 -8.90 11.51
N ASN A 205 -11.86 -9.03 12.61
CA ASN A 205 -11.53 -10.34 13.20
C ASN A 205 -10.99 -11.36 12.17
N GLY A 206 -10.11 -10.91 11.28
CA GLY A 206 -9.48 -11.73 10.24
C GLY A 206 -10.35 -12.13 9.06
N LYS A 207 -11.59 -11.62 8.96
CA LYS A 207 -12.53 -11.95 7.89
C LYS A 207 -12.94 -10.71 7.10
N ILE A 208 -13.13 -10.85 5.79
CA ILE A 208 -13.79 -9.83 5.00
C ILE A 208 -15.28 -9.83 5.35
N GLN A 209 -15.75 -8.71 5.88
CA GLN A 209 -17.13 -8.50 6.26
C GLN A 209 -17.96 -7.98 5.10
N SER A 210 -17.38 -7.08 4.31
CA SER A 210 -18.05 -6.48 3.16
C SER A 210 -17.05 -6.10 2.08
N MET A 211 -17.52 -6.10 0.83
CA MET A 211 -16.84 -5.60 -0.35
C MET A 211 -17.71 -4.50 -0.95
N ILE A 212 -17.17 -3.30 -1.11
CA ILE A 212 -17.93 -2.09 -1.39
C ILE A 212 -17.38 -1.43 -2.64
N LYS A 213 -18.24 -0.99 -3.54
CA LYS A 213 -17.89 -0.06 -4.61
C LYS A 213 -18.19 1.36 -4.13
N ILE A 214 -17.18 2.21 -4.12
CA ILE A 214 -17.30 3.55 -3.54
C ILE A 214 -18.34 4.40 -4.29
N ASN A 215 -18.39 4.30 -5.62
CA ASN A 215 -19.38 5.00 -6.43
C ASN A 215 -20.85 4.61 -6.12
N GLU A 216 -21.11 3.42 -5.60
CA GLU A 216 -22.45 2.99 -5.18
C GLU A 216 -22.87 3.70 -3.89
N LEU A 217 -21.95 3.98 -2.98
CA LEU A 217 -22.20 4.76 -1.76
C LEU A 217 -22.53 6.23 -2.09
N ASP A 218 -21.76 6.84 -2.97
CA ASP A 218 -21.96 8.22 -3.39
C ASP A 218 -23.35 8.41 -4.02
N ASN A 219 -23.81 7.45 -4.84
CA ASN A 219 -25.15 7.46 -5.44
C ASN A 219 -26.28 7.33 -4.40
N GLN A 220 -26.02 6.73 -3.25
CA GLN A 220 -26.99 6.56 -2.16
C GLN A 220 -26.88 7.67 -1.10
N ASN A 221 -25.95 8.61 -1.22
CA ASN A 221 -25.60 9.61 -0.21
C ASN A 221 -25.26 8.98 1.16
N ILE A 222 -24.63 7.82 1.17
CA ILE A 222 -24.16 7.12 2.38
C ILE A 222 -22.66 7.34 2.46
N SER A 223 -22.16 7.77 3.62
CA SER A 223 -20.71 7.86 3.83
C SER A 223 -20.10 6.48 4.11
N LEU A 224 -18.85 6.30 3.68
CA LEU A 224 -18.10 5.07 4.01
C LEU A 224 -17.95 4.90 5.52
N GLU A 225 -17.93 6.00 6.27
CA GLU A 225 -17.85 6.01 7.74
C GLU A 225 -19.13 5.44 8.37
N GLU A 226 -20.30 5.85 7.91
CA GLU A 226 -21.59 5.32 8.40
C GLU A 226 -21.67 3.80 8.16
N LEU A 227 -21.36 3.36 6.95
CA LEU A 227 -21.37 1.93 6.63
C LEU A 227 -20.32 1.13 7.42
N PHE A 228 -19.11 1.70 7.61
CA PHE A 228 -18.08 1.08 8.43
C PHE A 228 -18.54 0.87 9.87
N HIS A 229 -19.19 1.88 10.47
CA HIS A 229 -19.75 1.76 11.83
C HIS A 229 -20.84 0.71 11.92
N GLU A 230 -21.73 0.62 10.95
CA GLU A 230 -22.79 -0.41 10.91
C GLU A 230 -22.24 -1.84 10.84
N ILE A 231 -21.11 -2.03 10.13
CA ILE A 231 -20.51 -3.37 9.98
C ILE A 231 -19.67 -3.78 11.18
N ILE A 232 -19.04 -2.82 11.87
CA ILE A 232 -18.04 -3.11 12.92
C ILE A 232 -18.65 -3.08 14.32
N LEU A 233 -19.68 -2.26 14.56
CA LEU A 233 -20.35 -2.09 15.87
C LEU A 233 -21.57 -2.98 16.00
#